data_1fc51aa8c11b864b53e4d60873a77535
#
_entry.id   1fc51aa8c11b864b53e4d60873a77535
#
_cell.length_a   1.000
_cell.length_b   1.000
_cell.length_c   1.000
_cell.angle_alpha   90.00
_cell.angle_beta   90.00
_cell.angle_gamma   90.00
#
_symmetry.space_group_name_H-M   'P 1'
#
loop_
_entity.id
_entity.type
_entity.pdbx_description
1 polymer ?
#
loop_
_entity_poly.entity_id
_entity_poly.type
_entity_poly.pdbx_seq_one_letter_code
_entity_poly.pdbx_strand_id
1 'polypeptide(L)'
;TERKKIMLNSILAYDFMQRALLAVVAISFFAPILGLFLILRRQSLMSDTLSHVSLAGVAFGVVLGISPTWTTLIVVTLAAVILEYLRTVYRHYMEIATAILMSLGLAISLIVMSKARNTSNVSLEQYLFGSIITISPEQVIALFIIAIIVLILTICFIRPMYILTFDEDTAFVDGLPVRLMSVLFNIVTGIAISLTIPAAGALLVSTIMVLPASIAMRLGKSFKTVIVLGILIGFIGMVSGIIISYLAETPASATITLIFITIFVFIGLMDRLVKD
;
A
#
# COMPACT_ATOMS: atom_id res chain seq x y z
N THR A 1 14.13 -30.98 13.31
CA THR A 1 14.22 -29.64 13.96
C THR A 1 15.52 -28.94 13.57
N GLU A 2 16.66 -29.63 13.46
CA GLU A 2 17.95 -29.03 13.06
C GLU A 2 18.00 -28.59 11.59
N ARG A 3 17.47 -29.37 10.66
CA ARG A 3 17.38 -28.98 9.23
C ARG A 3 16.60 -27.68 9.04
N LYS A 4 15.49 -27.47 9.77
CA LYS A 4 14.72 -26.23 9.71
C LYS A 4 15.48 -25.03 10.28
N LYS A 5 16.28 -25.21 11.35
CA LYS A 5 17.14 -24.16 11.90
C LYS A 5 18.29 -23.80 10.96
N ILE A 6 18.91 -24.79 10.34
CA ILE A 6 19.97 -24.56 9.34
C ILE A 6 19.38 -23.84 8.12
N MET A 7 18.22 -24.21 7.66
CA MET A 7 17.52 -23.60 6.53
C MET A 7 17.06 -22.16 6.84
N LEU A 8 16.57 -21.88 8.05
CA LEU A 8 16.21 -20.53 8.48
C LEU A 8 17.45 -19.63 8.62
N ASN A 9 18.53 -20.15 9.18
CA ASN A 9 19.80 -19.42 9.28
C ASN A 9 20.43 -19.14 7.91
N SER A 10 20.29 -20.07 6.95
CA SER A 10 20.75 -19.83 5.58
C SER A 10 19.91 -18.78 4.84
N ILE A 11 18.61 -18.75 5.04
CA ILE A 11 17.71 -17.74 4.45
C ILE A 11 18.04 -16.34 4.99
N LEU A 12 18.27 -16.21 6.30
CA LEU A 12 18.62 -14.94 6.95
C LEU A 12 20.06 -14.48 6.64
N ALA A 13 20.91 -15.36 6.12
CA ALA A 13 22.28 -15.01 5.74
C ALA A 13 22.38 -14.23 4.43
N TYR A 14 21.34 -14.23 3.60
CA TYR A 14 21.33 -13.49 2.33
C TYR A 14 20.94 -12.02 2.54
N ASP A 15 21.78 -11.10 2.07
CA ASP A 15 21.55 -9.65 2.19
C ASP A 15 20.20 -9.18 1.59
N PHE A 16 19.80 -9.80 0.48
CA PHE A 16 18.51 -9.47 -0.13
C PHE A 16 17.32 -9.86 0.76
N MET A 17 17.41 -10.99 1.47
CA MET A 17 16.37 -11.46 2.37
C MET A 17 16.25 -10.56 3.62
N GLN A 18 17.40 -10.12 4.16
CA GLN A 18 17.41 -9.17 5.26
C GLN A 18 16.72 -7.85 4.86
N ARG A 19 17.06 -7.32 3.68
CA ARG A 19 16.42 -6.10 3.13
C ARG A 19 14.94 -6.31 2.89
N ALA A 20 14.54 -7.46 2.36
CA ALA A 20 13.14 -7.81 2.16
C ALA A 20 12.36 -7.83 3.49
N LEU A 21 12.90 -8.46 4.52
CA LEU A 21 12.28 -8.52 5.84
C LEU A 21 12.21 -7.13 6.51
N LEU A 22 13.26 -6.32 6.38
CA LEU A 22 13.23 -4.93 6.86
C LEU A 22 12.16 -4.10 6.14
N ALA A 23 12.02 -4.24 4.83
CA ALA A 23 10.97 -3.59 4.06
C ALA A 23 9.58 -4.03 4.55
N VAL A 24 9.37 -5.33 4.78
CA VAL A 24 8.12 -5.86 5.34
C VAL A 24 7.82 -5.28 6.71
N VAL A 25 8.81 -5.19 7.60
CA VAL A 25 8.65 -4.52 8.90
C VAL A 25 8.15 -3.09 8.70
N ALA A 26 8.85 -2.30 7.89
CA ALA A 26 8.47 -0.91 7.64
C ALA A 26 7.05 -0.79 7.07
N ILE A 27 6.73 -1.58 6.02
CA ILE A 27 5.42 -1.55 5.35
C ILE A 27 4.30 -1.97 6.31
N SER A 28 4.51 -2.99 7.14
CA SER A 28 3.49 -3.46 8.09
C SER A 28 3.13 -2.43 9.15
N PHE A 29 4.01 -1.47 9.45
CA PHE A 29 3.69 -0.39 10.38
C PHE A 29 2.75 0.66 9.79
N PHE A 30 2.89 1.03 8.53
CA PHE A 30 2.08 2.13 7.98
C PHE A 30 0.93 1.68 7.06
N ALA A 31 1.11 0.59 6.29
CA ALA A 31 0.13 0.22 5.27
C ALA A 31 -1.25 -0.13 5.87
N PRO A 32 -1.37 -0.94 6.94
CA PRO A 32 -2.67 -1.21 7.57
C PRO A 32 -3.31 0.01 8.23
N ILE A 33 -2.50 0.97 8.73
CA ILE A 33 -3.02 2.21 9.31
C ILE A 33 -3.66 3.06 8.23
N LEU A 34 -2.94 3.32 7.14
CA LEU A 34 -3.48 4.07 6.00
C LEU A 34 -4.69 3.37 5.41
N GLY A 35 -4.62 2.04 5.25
CA GLY A 35 -5.72 1.21 4.76
C GLY A 35 -6.97 1.29 5.63
N LEU A 36 -6.84 1.31 6.96
CA LEU A 36 -7.95 1.50 7.88
C LEU A 36 -8.69 2.81 7.61
N PHE A 37 -7.96 3.93 7.51
CA PHE A 37 -8.57 5.22 7.20
C PHE A 37 -9.16 5.25 5.79
N LEU A 38 -8.52 4.64 4.79
CA LEU A 38 -9.08 4.53 3.43
C LEU A 38 -10.41 3.77 3.42
N ILE A 39 -10.50 2.65 4.14
CA ILE A 39 -11.74 1.85 4.23
C ILE A 39 -12.84 2.65 4.90
N LEU A 40 -12.56 3.23 6.07
CA LEU A 40 -13.53 3.98 6.86
C LEU A 40 -14.04 5.23 6.11
N ARG A 41 -13.20 5.86 5.30
CA ARG A 41 -13.55 6.99 4.44
C ARG A 41 -14.17 6.58 3.10
N ARG A 42 -14.44 5.29 2.88
CA ARG A 42 -14.94 4.72 1.62
C ARG A 42 -14.07 5.04 0.41
N GLN A 43 -12.75 5.06 0.60
CA GLN A 43 -11.72 5.38 -0.39
C GLN A 43 -10.80 4.18 -0.66
N SER A 44 -11.22 2.96 -0.39
CA SER A 44 -10.38 1.75 -0.54
C SER A 44 -9.85 1.56 -1.96
N LEU A 45 -10.60 1.96 -3.00
CA LEU A 45 -10.16 1.92 -4.39
C LEU A 45 -9.06 2.94 -4.72
N MET A 46 -8.85 3.94 -3.86
CA MET A 46 -7.81 4.95 -4.08
C MET A 46 -6.41 4.34 -4.09
N SER A 47 -6.15 3.35 -3.21
CA SER A 47 -4.83 2.69 -3.18
C SER A 47 -4.53 1.97 -4.50
N ASP A 48 -5.52 1.31 -5.08
CA ASP A 48 -5.40 0.61 -6.36
C ASP A 48 -5.22 1.61 -7.53
N THR A 49 -6.05 2.65 -7.56
CA THR A 49 -5.92 3.73 -8.55
C THR A 49 -4.54 4.37 -8.54
N LEU A 50 -4.02 4.76 -7.37
CA LEU A 50 -2.71 5.38 -7.25
C LEU A 50 -1.58 4.41 -7.61
N SER A 51 -1.74 3.11 -7.30
CA SER A 51 -0.79 2.08 -7.72
C SER A 51 -0.70 1.96 -9.24
N HIS A 52 -1.83 2.00 -9.94
CA HIS A 52 -1.84 1.97 -11.40
C HIS A 52 -1.33 3.27 -12.04
N VAL A 53 -1.67 4.42 -11.47
CA VAL A 53 -1.13 5.72 -11.92
C VAL A 53 0.38 5.80 -11.71
N SER A 54 0.92 5.14 -10.70
CA SER A 54 2.36 5.09 -10.45
C SER A 54 3.14 4.48 -11.61
N LEU A 55 2.55 3.54 -12.35
CA LEU A 55 3.17 2.95 -13.53
C LEU A 55 3.41 3.99 -14.64
N ALA A 56 2.53 4.98 -14.76
CA ALA A 56 2.79 6.12 -15.67
C ALA A 56 4.00 6.93 -15.19
N GLY A 57 4.14 7.14 -13.88
CA GLY A 57 5.32 7.80 -13.29
C GLY A 57 6.61 7.05 -13.57
N VAL A 58 6.59 5.71 -13.42
CA VAL A 58 7.72 4.84 -13.79
C VAL A 58 8.05 4.98 -15.27
N ALA A 59 7.04 4.91 -16.14
CA ALA A 59 7.22 5.01 -17.60
C ALA A 59 7.85 6.36 -18.00
N PHE A 60 7.40 7.45 -17.42
CA PHE A 60 8.02 8.77 -17.64
C PHE A 60 9.47 8.81 -17.16
N GLY A 61 9.78 8.23 -16.01
CA GLY A 61 11.15 8.17 -15.50
C GLY A 61 12.09 7.46 -16.44
N VAL A 62 11.67 6.31 -16.95
CA VAL A 62 12.43 5.49 -17.91
C VAL A 62 12.67 6.23 -19.22
N VAL A 63 11.64 6.89 -19.79
CA VAL A 63 11.76 7.60 -21.08
C VAL A 63 12.59 8.87 -20.95
N LEU A 64 12.45 9.60 -19.85
CA LEU A 64 13.20 10.86 -19.61
C LEU A 64 14.63 10.62 -19.11
N GLY A 65 15.01 9.36 -18.80
CA GLY A 65 16.31 9.05 -18.22
C GLY A 65 16.50 9.60 -16.79
N ILE A 66 15.37 9.84 -16.08
CA ILE A 66 15.33 10.30 -14.69
C ILE A 66 15.03 9.10 -13.80
N SER A 67 15.47 9.13 -12.55
CA SER A 67 15.13 8.07 -11.59
C SER A 67 13.60 7.84 -11.54
N PRO A 68 13.13 6.60 -11.81
CA PRO A 68 11.70 6.28 -11.77
C PRO A 68 11.04 6.57 -10.40
N THR A 69 11.80 6.53 -9.32
CA THR A 69 11.30 6.82 -7.97
C THR A 69 10.80 8.26 -7.85
N TRP A 70 11.58 9.24 -8.35
CA TRP A 70 11.20 10.66 -8.28
C TRP A 70 10.03 11.00 -9.18
N THR A 71 10.02 10.49 -10.41
CA THR A 71 8.92 10.72 -11.36
C THR A 71 7.62 10.10 -10.86
N THR A 72 7.69 8.89 -10.29
CA THR A 72 6.54 8.23 -9.66
C THR A 72 6.01 9.02 -8.47
N LEU A 73 6.89 9.51 -7.60
CA LEU A 73 6.51 10.37 -6.47
C LEU A 73 5.72 11.60 -6.92
N ILE A 74 6.22 12.30 -7.93
CA ILE A 74 5.55 13.50 -8.46
C ILE A 74 4.19 13.13 -9.07
N VAL A 75 4.15 12.14 -9.95
CA VAL A 75 2.92 11.74 -10.67
C VAL A 75 1.85 11.25 -9.69
N VAL A 76 2.22 10.40 -8.72
CA VAL A 76 1.27 9.87 -7.73
C VAL A 76 0.79 10.94 -6.76
N THR A 77 1.67 11.87 -6.35
CA THR A 77 1.27 13.01 -5.50
C THR A 77 0.27 13.92 -6.22
N LEU A 78 0.52 14.24 -7.49
CA LEU A 78 -0.43 15.01 -8.31
C LEU A 78 -1.76 14.26 -8.45
N ALA A 79 -1.73 12.96 -8.73
CA ALA A 79 -2.94 12.15 -8.83
C ALA A 79 -3.72 12.08 -7.51
N ALA A 80 -3.04 12.00 -6.37
CA ALA A 80 -3.67 12.02 -5.05
C ALA A 80 -4.42 13.35 -4.79
N VAL A 81 -3.84 14.48 -5.18
CA VAL A 81 -4.48 15.80 -5.10
C VAL A 81 -5.67 15.89 -6.06
N ILE A 82 -5.52 15.37 -7.29
CA ILE A 82 -6.63 15.32 -8.27
C ILE A 82 -7.78 14.47 -7.75
N LEU A 83 -7.50 13.30 -7.18
CA LEU A 83 -8.52 12.43 -6.58
C LEU A 83 -9.26 13.12 -5.45
N GLU A 84 -8.55 13.85 -4.58
CA GLU A 84 -9.23 14.60 -3.52
C GLU A 84 -10.09 15.72 -4.08
N TYR A 85 -9.63 16.42 -5.11
CA TYR A 85 -10.45 17.42 -5.80
C TYR A 85 -11.69 16.78 -6.43
N LEU A 86 -11.53 15.66 -7.13
CA LEU A 86 -12.67 14.92 -7.71
C LEU A 86 -13.64 14.43 -6.63
N ARG A 87 -13.14 14.03 -5.46
CA ARG A 87 -13.98 13.65 -4.32
C ARG A 87 -14.88 14.80 -3.85
N THR A 88 -14.37 16.02 -3.85
CA THR A 88 -15.19 17.19 -3.46
C THR A 88 -16.22 17.56 -4.51
N VAL A 89 -15.92 17.34 -5.79
CA VAL A 89 -16.82 17.67 -6.91
C VAL A 89 -17.85 16.56 -7.17
N TYR A 90 -17.40 15.29 -7.12
CA TYR A 90 -18.22 14.11 -7.45
C TYR A 90 -18.50 13.25 -6.22
N ARG A 91 -19.08 13.83 -5.17
CA ARG A 91 -19.33 13.13 -3.88
C ARG A 91 -20.04 11.77 -4.00
N HIS A 92 -20.90 11.59 -5.02
CA HIS A 92 -21.70 10.38 -5.22
C HIS A 92 -21.15 9.43 -6.28
N TYR A 93 -20.10 9.83 -7.02
CA TYR A 93 -19.59 9.08 -8.18
C TYR A 93 -18.07 8.86 -8.12
N MET A 94 -17.52 8.73 -6.91
CA MET A 94 -16.08 8.52 -6.70
C MET A 94 -15.54 7.27 -7.42
N GLU A 95 -16.34 6.21 -7.50
CA GLU A 95 -15.97 4.98 -8.19
C GLU A 95 -15.70 5.21 -9.68
N ILE A 96 -16.47 6.09 -10.31
CA ILE A 96 -16.25 6.47 -11.72
C ILE A 96 -14.95 7.26 -11.86
N ALA A 97 -14.71 8.23 -10.97
CA ALA A 97 -13.50 9.05 -11.00
C ALA A 97 -12.23 8.20 -10.80
N THR A 98 -12.26 7.26 -9.86
CA THR A 98 -11.13 6.33 -9.61
C THR A 98 -10.91 5.40 -10.81
N ALA A 99 -11.97 4.84 -11.41
CA ALA A 99 -11.87 3.97 -12.58
C ALA A 99 -11.28 4.70 -13.80
N ILE A 100 -11.71 5.94 -14.05
CA ILE A 100 -11.17 6.77 -15.15
C ILE A 100 -9.69 7.05 -14.92
N LEU A 101 -9.31 7.47 -13.72
CA LEU A 101 -7.93 7.82 -13.41
C LEU A 101 -7.01 6.58 -13.46
N MET A 102 -7.49 5.43 -13.00
CA MET A 102 -6.78 4.14 -13.09
C MET A 102 -6.54 3.75 -14.56
N SER A 103 -7.57 3.82 -15.39
CA SER A 103 -7.49 3.51 -16.81
C SER A 103 -6.56 4.49 -17.54
N LEU A 104 -6.60 5.78 -17.20
CA LEU A 104 -5.72 6.81 -17.73
C LEU A 104 -4.26 6.51 -17.40
N GLY A 105 -3.98 6.18 -16.14
CA GLY A 105 -2.63 5.83 -15.68
C GLY A 105 -2.05 4.63 -16.44
N LEU A 106 -2.84 3.56 -16.58
CA LEU A 106 -2.44 2.38 -17.36
C LEU A 106 -2.23 2.71 -18.84
N ALA A 107 -3.14 3.44 -19.47
CA ALA A 107 -3.02 3.82 -20.87
C ALA A 107 -1.77 4.66 -21.14
N ILE A 108 -1.51 5.67 -20.30
CA ILE A 108 -0.31 6.51 -20.41
C ILE A 108 0.94 5.64 -20.21
N SER A 109 0.98 4.77 -19.21
CA SER A 109 2.15 3.93 -18.95
C SER A 109 2.48 3.05 -20.14
N LEU A 110 1.48 2.40 -20.74
CA LEU A 110 1.68 1.53 -21.92
C LEU A 110 2.12 2.30 -23.17
N ILE A 111 1.50 3.47 -23.43
CA ILE A 111 1.88 4.32 -24.57
C ILE A 111 3.32 4.84 -24.42
N VAL A 112 3.67 5.33 -23.25
CA VAL A 112 5.00 5.87 -22.97
C VAL A 112 6.05 4.76 -23.06
N MET A 113 5.81 3.60 -22.43
CA MET A 113 6.73 2.46 -22.48
C MET A 113 6.85 1.85 -23.88
N SER A 114 5.81 1.89 -24.71
CA SER A 114 5.92 1.42 -26.11
C SER A 114 6.96 2.20 -26.93
N LYS A 115 7.18 3.46 -26.58
CA LYS A 115 8.22 4.31 -27.18
C LYS A 115 9.61 4.07 -26.59
N ALA A 116 9.69 3.56 -25.36
CA ALA A 116 10.95 3.27 -24.68
C ALA A 116 11.57 1.91 -25.05
N ARG A 117 10.85 1.05 -25.78
CA ARG A 117 11.24 -0.34 -26.08
C ARG A 117 12.64 -0.50 -26.69
N ASN A 118 13.20 0.53 -27.29
CA ASN A 118 14.53 0.50 -27.90
C ASN A 118 15.64 1.03 -26.98
N THR A 119 15.32 1.53 -25.77
CA THR A 119 16.28 2.28 -24.95
C THR A 119 16.51 1.67 -23.56
N SER A 120 15.64 0.78 -23.08
CA SER A 120 15.76 0.27 -21.71
C SER A 120 15.27 -1.18 -21.57
N ASN A 121 16.02 -1.97 -20.79
CA ASN A 121 15.67 -3.35 -20.40
C ASN A 121 14.64 -3.39 -19.24
N VAL A 122 14.00 -2.27 -18.89
CA VAL A 122 13.05 -2.18 -17.79
C VAL A 122 11.68 -2.62 -18.27
N SER A 123 11.13 -3.68 -17.69
CA SER A 123 9.78 -4.15 -17.98
C SER A 123 8.78 -3.60 -16.95
N LEU A 124 7.59 -3.18 -17.42
CA LEU A 124 6.47 -2.81 -16.54
C LEU A 124 6.06 -3.96 -15.61
N GLU A 125 6.25 -5.20 -16.05
CA GLU A 125 5.96 -6.39 -15.24
C GLU A 125 6.73 -6.39 -13.92
N GLN A 126 7.96 -5.91 -13.91
CA GLN A 126 8.77 -5.81 -12.70
C GLN A 126 8.15 -4.86 -11.66
N TYR A 127 7.49 -3.79 -12.10
CA TYR A 127 6.80 -2.86 -11.19
C TYR A 127 5.38 -3.32 -10.84
N LEU A 128 4.73 -4.13 -11.69
CA LEU A 128 3.43 -4.73 -11.38
C LEU A 128 3.54 -5.78 -10.27
N PHE A 129 4.52 -6.67 -10.40
CA PHE A 129 4.69 -7.79 -9.46
C PHE A 129 5.63 -7.46 -8.31
N GLY A 130 6.40 -6.38 -8.41
CA GLY A 130 7.44 -6.04 -7.46
C GLY A 130 8.65 -6.98 -7.56
N SER A 131 9.75 -6.57 -7.00
CA SER A 131 10.92 -7.42 -6.86
C SER A 131 11.55 -7.22 -5.49
N ILE A 132 11.08 -8.01 -4.54
CA ILE A 132 11.63 -7.99 -3.17
C ILE A 132 13.14 -8.27 -3.16
N ILE A 133 13.62 -9.01 -4.17
CA ILE A 133 15.03 -9.39 -4.30
C ILE A 133 15.93 -8.20 -4.67
N THR A 134 15.39 -7.22 -5.42
CA THR A 134 16.16 -6.09 -5.95
C THR A 134 16.04 -4.81 -5.12
N ILE A 135 15.48 -4.87 -3.91
CA ILE A 135 15.32 -3.71 -3.03
C ILE A 135 16.69 -3.15 -2.66
N SER A 136 16.91 -1.86 -2.95
CA SER A 136 18.13 -1.15 -2.54
C SER A 136 18.08 -0.74 -1.06
N PRO A 137 19.23 -0.56 -0.40
CA PRO A 137 19.29 -0.05 0.97
C PRO A 137 18.58 1.31 1.13
N GLU A 138 18.71 2.17 0.12
CA GLU A 138 18.08 3.50 0.14
C GLU A 138 16.56 3.40 0.11
N GLN A 139 16.00 2.45 -0.63
CA GLN A 139 14.56 2.19 -0.64
C GLN A 139 14.06 1.69 0.72
N VAL A 140 14.81 0.83 1.39
CA VAL A 140 14.49 0.38 2.76
C VAL A 140 14.48 1.56 3.73
N ILE A 141 15.48 2.43 3.66
CA ILE A 141 15.54 3.64 4.50
C ILE A 141 14.33 4.54 4.21
N ALA A 142 13.98 4.75 2.95
CA ALA A 142 12.81 5.56 2.58
C ALA A 142 11.50 4.97 3.14
N LEU A 143 11.34 3.63 3.13
CA LEU A 143 10.20 2.95 3.74
C LEU A 143 10.14 3.15 5.25
N PHE A 144 11.27 3.13 5.95
CA PHE A 144 11.30 3.42 7.39
C PHE A 144 10.98 4.89 7.69
N ILE A 145 11.49 5.82 6.88
CA ILE A 145 11.18 7.25 7.03
C ILE A 145 9.67 7.47 6.91
N ILE A 146 9.02 6.94 5.86
CA ILE A 146 7.57 7.10 5.70
C ILE A 146 6.80 6.38 6.82
N ALA A 147 7.26 5.22 7.30
CA ALA A 147 6.65 4.52 8.43
C ALA A 147 6.67 5.37 9.71
N ILE A 148 7.80 6.00 10.00
CA ILE A 148 7.94 6.89 11.15
C ILE A 148 7.04 8.13 10.99
N ILE A 149 7.01 8.74 9.80
CA ILE A 149 6.13 9.89 9.52
C ILE A 149 4.66 9.51 9.73
N VAL A 150 4.20 8.39 9.15
CA VAL A 150 2.81 7.94 9.30
C VAL A 150 2.48 7.63 10.75
N LEU A 151 3.38 6.99 11.50
CA LEU A 151 3.18 6.71 12.93
C LEU A 151 3.07 7.99 13.75
N ILE A 152 3.96 8.96 13.54
CA ILE A 152 3.93 10.26 14.22
C ILE A 152 2.62 11.00 13.89
N LEU A 153 2.26 11.07 12.60
CA LEU A 153 1.02 11.71 12.18
C LEU A 153 -0.21 11.01 12.78
N THR A 154 -0.20 9.68 12.82
CA THR A 154 -1.29 8.90 13.42
C THR A 154 -1.41 9.21 14.92
N ILE A 155 -0.32 9.23 15.66
CA ILE A 155 -0.33 9.51 17.10
C ILE A 155 -0.77 10.95 17.38
N CYS A 156 -0.23 11.93 16.64
CA CYS A 156 -0.53 13.34 16.85
C CYS A 156 -1.96 13.72 16.41
N PHE A 157 -2.44 13.13 15.31
CA PHE A 157 -3.71 13.52 14.68
C PHE A 157 -4.78 12.44 14.80
N ILE A 158 -4.64 11.45 15.69
CA ILE A 158 -5.61 10.33 15.82
C ILE A 158 -7.03 10.84 16.12
N ARG A 159 -7.19 11.84 17.01
CA ARG A 159 -8.49 12.40 17.36
C ARG A 159 -9.12 13.18 16.20
N PRO A 160 -8.46 14.21 15.62
CA PRO A 160 -9.04 14.94 14.50
C PRO A 160 -9.29 14.05 13.28
N MET A 161 -8.40 13.10 12.98
CA MET A 161 -8.62 12.14 11.89
C MET A 161 -9.78 11.19 12.17
N TYR A 162 -9.98 10.77 13.41
CA TYR A 162 -11.13 9.97 13.80
C TYR A 162 -12.45 10.71 13.55
N ILE A 163 -12.58 11.96 14.03
CA ILE A 163 -13.78 12.79 13.83
C ILE A 163 -14.01 12.99 12.33
N LEU A 164 -12.98 13.42 11.60
CA LEU A 164 -13.05 13.63 10.14
C LEU A 164 -13.49 12.37 9.38
N THR A 165 -13.13 11.20 9.87
CA THR A 165 -13.41 9.93 9.19
C THR A 165 -14.87 9.49 9.37
N PHE A 166 -15.45 9.71 10.54
CA PHE A 166 -16.82 9.28 10.86
C PHE A 166 -17.87 10.36 10.58
N ASP A 167 -17.53 11.63 10.76
CA ASP A 167 -18.43 12.76 10.56
C ASP A 167 -17.66 14.01 10.12
N GLU A 168 -17.65 14.23 8.80
CA GLU A 168 -16.96 15.34 8.17
C GLU A 168 -17.64 16.70 8.52
N ASP A 169 -18.96 16.70 8.70
CA ASP A 169 -19.73 17.91 9.04
C ASP A 169 -19.45 18.32 10.50
N THR A 170 -19.41 17.37 11.43
CA THR A 170 -19.00 17.62 12.82
C THR A 170 -17.53 18.11 12.88
N ALA A 171 -16.62 17.52 12.13
CA ALA A 171 -15.25 17.99 12.05
C ALA A 171 -15.14 19.45 11.58
N PHE A 172 -15.98 19.84 10.62
CA PHE A 172 -16.02 21.22 10.13
C PHE A 172 -16.56 22.20 11.17
N VAL A 173 -17.63 21.81 11.89
CA VAL A 173 -18.23 22.63 12.97
C VAL A 173 -17.26 22.81 14.13
N ASP A 174 -16.45 21.80 14.44
CA ASP A 174 -15.39 21.85 15.46
C ASP A 174 -14.18 22.72 15.03
N GLY A 175 -14.24 23.34 13.84
CA GLY A 175 -13.20 24.24 13.34
C GLY A 175 -11.98 23.52 12.79
N LEU A 176 -12.05 22.21 12.51
CA LEU A 176 -10.94 21.48 11.90
C LEU A 176 -10.81 21.86 10.42
N PRO A 177 -9.58 22.02 9.90
CA PRO A 177 -9.33 22.32 8.49
C PRO A 177 -9.53 21.05 7.63
N VAL A 178 -10.77 20.58 7.52
CA VAL A 178 -11.21 19.32 6.89
C VAL A 178 -10.55 19.09 5.54
N ARG A 179 -10.61 20.09 4.66
CA ARG A 179 -10.07 19.99 3.29
C ARG A 179 -8.55 19.80 3.30
N LEU A 180 -7.84 20.56 4.14
CA LEU A 180 -6.38 20.46 4.25
C LEU A 180 -5.97 19.10 4.80
N MET A 181 -6.65 18.62 5.84
CA MET A 181 -6.38 17.32 6.44
C MET A 181 -6.61 16.18 5.44
N SER A 182 -7.70 16.25 4.65
CA SER A 182 -7.99 15.27 3.61
C SER A 182 -6.92 15.26 2.51
N VAL A 183 -6.53 16.45 2.01
CA VAL A 183 -5.46 16.56 0.99
C VAL A 183 -4.14 16.01 1.52
N LEU A 184 -3.74 16.40 2.75
CA LEU A 184 -2.50 15.91 3.36
C LEU A 184 -2.52 14.39 3.57
N PHE A 185 -3.64 13.83 4.03
CA PHE A 185 -3.80 12.38 4.16
C PHE A 185 -3.62 11.67 2.82
N ASN A 186 -4.24 12.17 1.74
CA ASN A 186 -4.13 11.59 0.41
C ASN A 186 -2.71 11.72 -0.17
N ILE A 187 -2.02 12.84 0.07
CA ILE A 187 -0.63 13.02 -0.32
C ILE A 187 0.28 12.02 0.41
N VAL A 188 0.16 11.91 1.73
CA VAL A 188 0.94 10.94 2.52
C VAL A 188 0.68 9.51 2.06
N THR A 189 -0.58 9.16 1.78
CA THR A 189 -0.95 7.85 1.24
C THR A 189 -0.34 7.64 -0.14
N GLY A 190 -0.38 8.63 -1.03
CA GLY A 190 0.25 8.56 -2.35
C GLY A 190 1.77 8.35 -2.28
N ILE A 191 2.45 9.09 -1.41
CA ILE A 191 3.89 8.93 -1.17
C ILE A 191 4.19 7.52 -0.64
N ALA A 192 3.42 7.03 0.33
CA ALA A 192 3.58 5.70 0.89
C ALA A 192 3.41 4.61 -0.17
N ILE A 193 2.40 4.71 -1.02
CA ILE A 193 2.16 3.83 -2.17
C ILE A 193 3.35 3.86 -3.12
N SER A 194 3.76 5.05 -3.56
CA SER A 194 4.86 5.24 -4.51
C SER A 194 6.17 4.61 -4.04
N LEU A 195 6.51 4.74 -2.75
CA LEU A 195 7.71 4.14 -2.16
C LEU A 195 7.60 2.63 -1.97
N THR A 196 6.38 2.10 -1.84
CA THR A 196 6.14 0.66 -1.62
C THR A 196 6.19 -0.13 -2.92
N ILE A 197 5.82 0.45 -4.06
CA ILE A 197 5.70 -0.23 -5.36
C ILE A 197 6.98 -0.94 -5.81
N PRO A 198 8.18 -0.35 -5.75
CA PRO A 198 9.39 -1.05 -6.16
C PRO A 198 9.65 -2.32 -5.35
N ALA A 199 9.24 -2.31 -4.08
CA ALA A 199 9.40 -3.42 -3.16
C ALA A 199 8.31 -4.48 -3.32
N ALA A 200 7.06 -4.07 -3.24
CA ALA A 200 5.89 -4.95 -3.15
C ALA A 200 5.21 -5.21 -4.50
N GLY A 201 5.37 -4.30 -5.46
CA GLY A 201 4.61 -4.29 -6.70
C GLY A 201 3.24 -3.63 -6.57
N ALA A 202 2.75 -3.07 -7.68
CA ALA A 202 1.47 -2.37 -7.72
C ALA A 202 0.29 -3.26 -7.30
N LEU A 203 0.30 -4.54 -7.67
CA LEU A 203 -0.77 -5.49 -7.32
C LEU A 203 -0.83 -5.81 -5.83
N LEU A 204 0.31 -5.85 -5.14
CA LEU A 204 0.34 -6.19 -3.72
C LEU A 204 0.03 -4.97 -2.84
N VAL A 205 0.34 -3.75 -3.28
CA VAL A 205 0.20 -2.55 -2.44
C VAL A 205 -1.23 -2.35 -1.96
N SER A 206 -2.23 -2.45 -2.85
CA SER A 206 -3.65 -2.35 -2.47
C SER A 206 -4.05 -3.45 -1.49
N THR A 207 -3.56 -4.67 -1.71
CA THR A 207 -3.82 -5.82 -0.85
C THR A 207 -3.30 -5.61 0.58
N ILE A 208 -2.04 -5.19 0.74
CA ILE A 208 -1.42 -5.00 2.06
C ILE A 208 -1.97 -3.80 2.83
N MET A 209 -2.56 -2.85 2.13
CA MET A 209 -3.29 -1.74 2.78
C MET A 209 -4.66 -2.19 3.24
N VAL A 210 -5.46 -2.81 2.36
CA VAL A 210 -6.88 -3.05 2.60
C VAL A 210 -7.13 -4.31 3.42
N LEU A 211 -6.51 -5.46 3.09
CA LEU A 211 -6.87 -6.72 3.71
C LEU A 211 -6.48 -6.84 5.19
N PRO A 212 -5.26 -6.47 5.65
CA PRO A 212 -4.94 -6.54 7.07
C PRO A 212 -5.84 -5.63 7.91
N ALA A 213 -6.15 -4.44 7.41
CA ALA A 213 -7.08 -3.51 8.06
C ALA A 213 -8.51 -4.09 8.12
N SER A 214 -9.01 -4.66 7.02
CA SER A 214 -10.34 -5.29 6.96
C SER A 214 -10.47 -6.48 7.90
N ILE A 215 -9.43 -7.31 8.00
CA ILE A 215 -9.37 -8.44 8.94
C ILE A 215 -9.37 -7.92 10.38
N ALA A 216 -8.53 -6.91 10.66
CA ALA A 216 -8.44 -6.31 11.99
C ALA A 216 -9.76 -5.67 12.43
N MET A 217 -10.51 -5.04 11.52
CA MET A 217 -11.84 -4.46 11.81
C MET A 217 -12.86 -5.50 12.22
N ARG A 218 -12.76 -6.75 11.75
CA ARG A 218 -13.65 -7.85 12.17
C ARG A 218 -13.31 -8.37 13.57
N LEU A 219 -12.02 -8.37 13.93
CA LEU A 219 -11.53 -8.93 15.19
C LEU A 219 -11.47 -7.89 16.31
N GLY A 220 -11.26 -6.63 15.97
CA GLY A 220 -11.02 -5.56 16.94
C GLY A 220 -12.30 -4.95 17.50
N LYS A 221 -12.35 -4.76 18.81
CA LYS A 221 -13.49 -4.14 19.51
C LYS A 221 -13.33 -2.62 19.72
N SER A 222 -12.19 -2.05 19.42
CA SER A 222 -11.91 -0.63 19.56
C SER A 222 -10.97 -0.16 18.45
N PHE A 223 -11.03 1.14 18.13
CA PHE A 223 -10.20 1.72 17.07
C PHE A 223 -8.69 1.46 17.28
N LYS A 224 -8.21 1.62 18.53
CA LYS A 224 -6.80 1.33 18.86
C LYS A 224 -6.44 -0.13 18.67
N THR A 225 -7.34 -1.04 19.09
CA THR A 225 -7.15 -2.48 18.93
C THR A 225 -7.09 -2.86 17.44
N VAL A 226 -7.92 -2.24 16.59
CA VAL A 226 -7.91 -2.47 15.14
C VAL A 226 -6.57 -2.04 14.53
N ILE A 227 -6.02 -0.89 14.92
CA ILE A 227 -4.69 -0.45 14.45
C ILE A 227 -3.61 -1.47 14.81
N VAL A 228 -3.55 -1.88 16.07
CA VAL A 228 -2.51 -2.83 16.54
C VAL A 228 -2.67 -4.20 15.87
N LEU A 229 -3.89 -4.71 15.79
CA LEU A 229 -4.18 -5.97 15.09
C LEU A 229 -3.84 -5.87 13.60
N GLY A 230 -4.16 -4.75 12.95
CA GLY A 230 -3.82 -4.53 11.55
C GLY A 230 -2.31 -4.62 11.29
N ILE A 231 -1.50 -3.98 12.13
CA ILE A 231 -0.04 -4.05 12.08
C ILE A 231 0.44 -5.49 12.27
N LEU A 232 -0.05 -6.19 13.29
CA LEU A 232 0.36 -7.57 13.59
C LEU A 232 -0.02 -8.53 12.46
N ILE A 233 -1.27 -8.45 11.96
CA ILE A 233 -1.75 -9.27 10.85
C ILE A 233 -0.95 -8.96 9.58
N GLY A 234 -0.71 -7.69 9.29
CA GLY A 234 0.11 -7.25 8.18
C GLY A 234 1.53 -7.84 8.25
N PHE A 235 2.17 -7.73 9.40
CA PHE A 235 3.50 -8.27 9.63
C PHE A 235 3.55 -9.79 9.47
N ILE A 236 2.69 -10.53 10.18
CA ILE A 236 2.65 -12.00 10.14
C ILE A 236 2.32 -12.49 8.72
N GLY A 237 1.33 -11.88 8.06
CA GLY A 237 0.92 -12.27 6.71
C GLY A 237 2.02 -12.05 5.67
N MET A 238 2.70 -10.89 5.72
CA MET A 238 3.79 -10.62 4.80
C MET A 238 5.03 -11.46 5.05
N VAL A 239 5.45 -11.64 6.31
CA VAL A 239 6.60 -12.49 6.65
C VAL A 239 6.35 -13.95 6.26
N SER A 240 5.17 -14.49 6.60
CA SER A 240 4.79 -15.86 6.20
C SER A 240 4.73 -16.00 4.67
N GLY A 241 4.22 -14.98 3.98
CA GLY A 241 4.15 -14.96 2.53
C GLY A 241 5.51 -14.96 1.84
N ILE A 242 6.48 -14.19 2.33
CA ILE A 242 7.85 -14.22 1.81
C ILE A 242 8.50 -15.59 2.03
N ILE A 243 8.35 -16.16 3.21
CA ILE A 243 8.94 -17.47 3.52
C ILE A 243 8.31 -18.56 2.64
N ILE A 244 7.00 -18.57 2.49
CA ILE A 244 6.30 -19.54 1.64
C ILE A 244 6.66 -19.36 0.17
N SER A 245 6.71 -18.11 -0.31
CA SER A 245 7.12 -17.78 -1.68
C SER A 245 8.53 -18.28 -1.99
N TYR A 246 9.46 -18.09 -1.06
CA TYR A 246 10.83 -18.60 -1.20
C TYR A 246 10.88 -20.13 -1.27
N LEU A 247 10.12 -20.82 -0.41
CA LEU A 247 10.09 -22.28 -0.36
C LEU A 247 9.37 -22.92 -1.55
N ALA A 248 8.36 -22.25 -2.10
CA ALA A 248 7.53 -22.71 -3.19
C ALA A 248 8.00 -22.19 -4.57
N GLU A 249 9.06 -21.38 -4.62
CA GLU A 249 9.58 -20.76 -5.85
C GLU A 249 8.51 -19.97 -6.62
N THR A 250 7.61 -19.29 -5.88
CA THR A 250 6.48 -18.52 -6.43
C THR A 250 6.71 -17.01 -6.31
N PRO A 251 6.01 -16.18 -7.13
CA PRO A 251 6.09 -14.73 -6.97
C PRO A 251 5.60 -14.28 -5.58
N ALA A 252 6.42 -13.51 -4.86
CA ALA A 252 6.12 -13.12 -3.48
C ALA A 252 4.82 -12.31 -3.36
N SER A 253 4.56 -11.39 -4.30
CA SER A 253 3.34 -10.58 -4.30
C SER A 253 2.07 -11.41 -4.41
N ALA A 254 2.04 -12.40 -5.30
CA ALA A 254 0.90 -13.29 -5.48
C ALA A 254 0.69 -14.19 -4.24
N THR A 255 1.77 -14.73 -3.69
CA THR A 255 1.71 -15.61 -2.50
C THR A 255 1.19 -14.85 -1.27
N ILE A 256 1.70 -13.66 -1.01
CA ILE A 256 1.24 -12.80 0.09
C ILE A 256 -0.25 -12.45 -0.08
N THR A 257 -0.66 -12.08 -1.31
CA THR A 257 -2.06 -11.77 -1.63
C THR A 257 -2.98 -12.94 -1.32
N LEU A 258 -2.62 -14.15 -1.77
CA LEU A 258 -3.41 -15.37 -1.51
C LEU A 258 -3.51 -15.68 -0.02
N ILE A 259 -2.45 -15.48 0.75
CA ILE A 259 -2.46 -15.68 2.21
C ILE A 259 -3.47 -14.72 2.86
N PHE A 260 -3.41 -13.42 2.53
CA PHE A 260 -4.36 -12.47 3.10
C PHE A 260 -5.81 -12.76 2.71
N ILE A 261 -6.08 -13.13 1.45
CA ILE A 261 -7.41 -13.52 1.00
C ILE A 261 -7.89 -14.77 1.77
N THR A 262 -7.03 -15.76 1.93
CA THR A 262 -7.38 -16.99 2.67
C THR A 262 -7.72 -16.68 4.12
N ILE A 263 -6.92 -15.86 4.81
CA ILE A 263 -7.20 -15.44 6.19
C ILE A 263 -8.52 -14.66 6.25
N PHE A 264 -8.75 -13.73 5.32
CA PHE A 264 -9.97 -12.92 5.27
C PHE A 264 -11.23 -13.79 5.09
N VAL A 265 -11.20 -14.73 4.17
CA VAL A 265 -12.31 -15.68 3.93
C VAL A 265 -12.54 -16.58 5.14
N PHE A 266 -11.47 -17.12 5.71
CA PHE A 266 -11.56 -18.00 6.88
C PHE A 266 -12.21 -17.31 8.09
N ILE A 267 -11.77 -16.08 8.40
CA ILE A 267 -12.36 -15.28 9.47
C ILE A 267 -13.82 -14.92 9.16
N GLY A 268 -14.13 -14.60 7.89
CA GLY A 268 -15.50 -14.33 7.48
C GLY A 268 -16.46 -15.51 7.63
N LEU A 269 -15.97 -16.73 7.39
CA LEU A 269 -16.73 -17.96 7.60
C LEU A 269 -16.91 -18.25 9.09
N MET A 270 -15.87 -18.10 9.90
CA MET A 270 -15.96 -18.27 11.35
C MET A 270 -16.97 -17.31 12.00
N ASP A 271 -16.97 -16.04 11.58
CA ASP A 271 -17.92 -15.05 12.08
C ASP A 271 -19.39 -15.43 11.80
N ARG A 272 -19.64 -16.13 10.70
CA ARG A 272 -20.97 -16.67 10.39
C ARG A 272 -21.34 -17.84 11.29
N LEU A 273 -20.43 -18.80 11.46
CA LEU A 273 -20.67 -20.00 12.28
C LEU A 273 -20.87 -19.70 13.78
N VAL A 274 -20.36 -18.56 14.26
CA VAL A 274 -20.51 -18.15 15.67
C VAL A 274 -21.79 -17.33 15.90
N LYS A 275 -22.40 -16.78 14.83
CA LYS A 275 -23.64 -15.99 14.90
C LYS A 275 -24.92 -16.78 14.62
N ASP A 276 -24.78 -17.96 14.00
CA ASP A 276 -25.82 -18.97 13.86
C ASP A 276 -25.79 -19.91 15.09
#